data_f23ebaef1a10b134f1eb4e98d6daed73
#
_entry.id   f23ebaef1a10b134f1eb4e98d6daed73
#
_cell.length_a   1.000
_cell.length_b   1.000
_cell.length_c   1.000
_cell.angle_alpha   90.00
_cell.angle_beta   90.00
_cell.angle_gamma   90.00
#
_symmetry.space_group_name_H-M   'P 1'
#
loop_
_entity.id
_entity.type
_entity.pdbx_description
1 polymer ?
#
loop_
_entity_poly.entity_id
_entity_poly.type
_entity_poly.pdbx_seq_one_letter_code
_entity_poly.pdbx_strand_id
1 'polypeptide(L)'
;MINLTQHQATTDQLAVGVVDLTGQQLALVKTLLTFDEIPTESEMKERAYQIAEIARKHGVAAMIGGAPFFMSYLERALHKAGVTPFYAFSKRCVIKDEDGVKERVVFKHEGF
;
A
#
# COMPACT_ATOMS: atom_id res chain seq x y z
N MET A 1 3.03 3.94 10.91
CA MET A 1 3.16 3.89 9.43
C MET A 1 1.76 3.89 8.83
N ILE A 2 1.46 4.85 7.99
CA ILE A 2 0.14 4.92 7.35
C ILE A 2 0.06 3.94 6.16
N ASN A 3 -1.08 3.27 6.04
CA ASN A 3 -1.34 2.38 4.90
C ASN A 3 -1.92 3.17 3.73
N LEU A 4 -1.17 3.25 2.64
CA LEU A 4 -1.58 3.92 1.40
C LEU A 4 -1.93 2.91 0.29
N THR A 5 -2.13 1.64 0.64
CA THR A 5 -2.54 0.62 -0.33
C THR A 5 -4.07 0.54 -0.44
N GLN A 6 -4.56 -0.20 -1.43
CA GLN A 6 -6.00 -0.44 -1.59
C GLN A 6 -6.55 -1.52 -0.66
N HIS A 7 -5.68 -2.21 0.07
CA HIS A 7 -6.06 -3.30 0.97
C HIS A 7 -5.95 -2.86 2.42
N GLN A 8 -6.85 -3.35 3.25
CA GLN A 8 -6.76 -3.14 4.69
C GLN A 8 -5.50 -3.80 5.24
N ALA A 9 -4.90 -3.18 6.25
CA ALA A 9 -3.76 -3.77 6.94
C ALA A 9 -4.17 -5.10 7.58
N THR A 10 -3.26 -6.07 7.50
CA THR A 10 -3.45 -7.37 8.15
C THR A 10 -3.30 -7.22 9.67
N THR A 11 -3.75 -8.23 10.42
CA THR A 11 -3.57 -8.25 11.87
C THR A 11 -2.10 -8.10 12.25
N ASP A 12 -1.20 -8.78 11.53
CA ASP A 12 0.24 -8.70 11.78
C ASP A 12 0.79 -7.29 11.50
N GLN A 13 0.31 -6.64 10.44
CA GLN A 13 0.70 -5.26 10.10
C GLN A 13 0.19 -4.27 11.15
N LEU A 14 -1.05 -4.41 11.60
CA LEU A 14 -1.60 -3.58 12.67
C LEU A 14 -0.79 -3.73 13.96
N ALA A 15 -0.35 -4.95 14.26
CA ALA A 15 0.44 -5.23 15.46
C ALA A 15 1.80 -4.53 15.46
N VAL A 16 2.37 -4.23 14.29
CA VAL A 16 3.65 -3.51 14.17
C VAL A 16 3.48 -2.02 13.85
N GLY A 17 2.27 -1.49 14.02
CA GLY A 17 2.04 -0.05 13.97
C GLY A 17 1.54 0.51 12.64
N VAL A 18 1.10 -0.34 11.71
CA VAL A 18 0.44 0.13 10.49
C VAL A 18 -0.96 0.62 10.85
N VAL A 19 -1.34 1.78 10.31
CA VAL A 19 -2.65 2.41 10.54
C VAL A 19 -3.35 2.61 9.20
N ASP A 20 -4.61 2.17 9.10
CA ASP A 20 -5.41 2.38 7.91
C ASP A 20 -5.96 3.81 7.85
N LEU A 21 -6.05 4.34 6.61
CA LEU A 21 -6.83 5.54 6.35
C LEU A 21 -8.31 5.25 6.55
N THR A 22 -9.08 6.29 6.81
CA THR A 22 -10.53 6.20 6.99
C THR A 22 -11.24 7.30 6.20
N GLY A 23 -12.57 7.12 6.01
CA GLY A 23 -13.43 8.15 5.45
C GLY A 23 -13.04 8.63 4.06
N GLN A 24 -13.05 9.94 3.89
CA GLN A 24 -12.78 10.58 2.59
C GLN A 24 -11.35 10.36 2.11
N GLN A 25 -10.39 10.33 3.01
CA GLN A 25 -8.99 10.08 2.65
C GLN A 25 -8.79 8.68 2.08
N LEU A 26 -9.41 7.68 2.69
CA LEU A 26 -9.37 6.31 2.19
C LEU A 26 -10.00 6.22 0.80
N ALA A 27 -11.18 6.81 0.61
CA ALA A 27 -11.87 6.81 -0.67
C ALA A 27 -11.03 7.50 -1.76
N LEU A 28 -10.42 8.63 -1.44
CA LEU A 28 -9.57 9.37 -2.38
C LEU A 28 -8.35 8.58 -2.78
N VAL A 29 -7.62 7.98 -1.84
CA VAL A 29 -6.43 7.19 -2.14
C VAL A 29 -6.79 5.97 -3.01
N LYS A 30 -7.88 5.29 -2.71
CA LYS A 30 -8.35 4.18 -3.56
C LYS A 30 -8.60 4.64 -4.99
N THR A 31 -9.24 5.78 -5.18
CA THR A 31 -9.51 6.36 -6.50
C THR A 31 -8.19 6.71 -7.21
N LEU A 32 -7.26 7.35 -6.51
CA LEU A 32 -5.98 7.76 -7.08
C LEU A 32 -5.08 6.59 -7.47
N LEU A 33 -5.24 5.43 -6.82
CA LEU A 33 -4.50 4.20 -7.12
C LEU A 33 -5.17 3.35 -8.22
N THR A 34 -6.38 3.70 -8.64
CA THR A 34 -7.13 2.95 -9.65
C THR A 34 -6.95 3.59 -11.02
N PHE A 35 -6.47 2.81 -12.00
CA PHE A 35 -6.24 3.26 -13.36
C PHE A 35 -7.13 2.45 -14.31
N ASP A 36 -8.12 3.10 -14.90
CA ASP A 36 -9.02 2.48 -15.88
C ASP A 36 -8.52 2.62 -17.32
N GLU A 37 -7.63 3.59 -17.55
CA GLU A 37 -7.00 3.88 -18.82
C GLU A 37 -5.50 4.08 -18.63
N ILE A 38 -4.74 4.07 -19.72
CA ILE A 38 -3.31 4.35 -19.69
C ILE A 38 -3.11 5.81 -19.25
N PRO A 39 -2.49 6.05 -18.09
CA PRO A 39 -2.32 7.42 -17.60
C PRO A 39 -1.18 8.14 -18.33
N THR A 40 -1.30 9.46 -18.41
CA THR A 40 -0.17 10.30 -18.84
C THR A 40 0.82 10.46 -17.71
N GLU A 41 2.05 10.85 -18.03
CA GLU A 41 3.06 11.17 -17.01
C GLU A 41 2.58 12.29 -16.08
N SER A 42 1.96 13.32 -16.64
CA SER A 42 1.41 14.43 -15.89
C SER A 42 0.35 13.98 -14.87
N GLU A 43 -0.53 13.09 -15.29
CA GLU A 43 -1.57 12.51 -14.43
C GLU A 43 -0.96 11.69 -13.29
N MET A 44 0.06 10.88 -13.58
CA MET A 44 0.73 10.08 -12.55
C MET A 44 1.42 10.97 -11.52
N LYS A 45 2.08 12.04 -11.96
CA LYS A 45 2.72 13.00 -11.06
C LYS A 45 1.71 13.69 -10.15
N GLU A 46 0.57 14.11 -10.71
CA GLU A 46 -0.49 14.77 -9.94
C GLU A 46 -1.12 13.82 -8.91
N ARG A 47 -1.42 12.59 -9.31
CA ARG A 47 -1.96 11.58 -8.38
C ARG A 47 -0.98 11.26 -7.26
N ALA A 48 0.29 11.10 -7.59
CA ALA A 48 1.34 10.84 -6.60
C ALA A 48 1.49 12.01 -5.62
N TYR A 49 1.43 13.23 -6.11
CA TYR A 49 1.47 14.42 -5.27
C TYR A 49 0.31 14.45 -4.27
N GLN A 50 -0.91 14.17 -4.72
CA GLN A 50 -2.08 14.18 -3.84
C GLN A 50 -1.97 13.12 -2.74
N ILE A 51 -1.49 11.92 -3.09
CA ILE A 51 -1.29 10.84 -2.09
C ILE A 51 -0.22 11.25 -1.08
N ALA A 52 0.88 11.82 -1.55
CA ALA A 52 1.97 12.26 -0.69
C ALA A 52 1.54 13.36 0.29
N GLU A 53 0.66 14.27 -0.14
CA GLU A 53 0.12 15.31 0.73
C GLU A 53 -0.75 14.73 1.85
N ILE A 54 -1.50 13.67 1.56
CA ILE A 54 -2.26 12.93 2.58
C ILE A 54 -1.29 12.26 3.56
N ALA A 55 -0.30 11.54 3.03
CA ALA A 55 0.67 10.81 3.84
C ALA A 55 1.44 11.72 4.81
N ARG A 56 1.84 12.89 4.35
CA ARG A 56 2.59 13.86 5.13
C ARG A 56 1.87 14.27 6.43
N LYS A 57 0.55 14.26 6.42
CA LYS A 57 -0.28 14.59 7.58
C LYS A 57 -0.32 13.48 8.64
N HIS A 58 0.10 12.27 8.28
CA HIS A 58 0.04 11.10 9.15
C HIS A 58 1.39 10.66 9.69
N GLY A 59 2.48 11.33 9.33
CA GLY A 59 3.80 11.02 9.85
C GLY A 59 4.87 10.94 8.78
N VAL A 60 5.94 10.18 9.07
CA VAL A 60 7.16 10.14 8.26
C VAL A 60 7.36 8.82 7.50
N ALA A 61 6.44 7.88 7.66
CA ALA A 61 6.53 6.56 7.03
C ALA A 61 5.19 6.13 6.46
N ALA A 62 5.21 5.47 5.32
CA ALA A 62 4.02 4.97 4.64
C ALA A 62 4.27 3.60 4.03
N MET A 63 3.27 2.71 4.15
CA MET A 63 3.25 1.44 3.43
C MET A 63 2.57 1.68 2.08
N ILE A 64 3.26 1.36 1.00
CA ILE A 64 2.74 1.54 -0.36
C ILE A 64 2.68 0.23 -1.12
N GLY A 65 1.85 0.21 -2.14
CA GLY A 65 1.69 -0.91 -3.06
C GLY A 65 0.65 -0.58 -4.09
N GLY A 66 0.71 -1.23 -5.24
CA GLY A 66 -0.20 -0.98 -6.34
C GLY A 66 0.44 -1.25 -7.68
N ALA A 67 -0.04 -0.60 -8.73
CA ALA A 67 0.45 -0.79 -10.09
C ALA A 67 1.95 -0.44 -10.19
N PRO A 68 2.79 -1.37 -10.65
CA PRO A 68 4.25 -1.13 -10.69
C PRO A 68 4.66 0.11 -11.47
N PHE A 69 3.95 0.43 -12.56
CA PHE A 69 4.27 1.61 -13.38
C PHE A 69 4.07 2.92 -12.62
N PHE A 70 3.26 2.93 -11.56
CA PHE A 70 2.97 4.11 -10.75
C PHE A 70 3.92 4.25 -9.55
N MET A 71 4.50 3.18 -9.08
CA MET A 71 5.24 3.17 -7.80
C MET A 71 6.43 4.11 -7.79
N SER A 72 7.17 4.25 -8.89
CA SER A 72 8.31 5.17 -8.95
C SER A 72 7.90 6.63 -8.77
N TYR A 73 6.74 7.01 -9.31
CA TYR A 73 6.19 8.35 -9.14
C TYR A 73 5.77 8.59 -7.69
N LEU A 74 5.12 7.61 -7.09
CA LEU A 74 4.67 7.68 -5.70
C LEU A 74 5.87 7.78 -4.74
N GLU A 75 6.89 6.95 -4.94
CA GLU A 75 8.12 7.00 -4.13
C GLU A 75 8.77 8.38 -4.15
N ARG A 76 8.91 8.96 -5.34
CA ARG A 76 9.50 10.30 -5.49
C ARG A 76 8.68 11.37 -4.78
N ALA A 77 7.37 11.33 -4.94
CA ALA A 77 6.48 12.30 -4.31
C ALA A 77 6.53 12.20 -2.78
N LEU A 78 6.56 10.97 -2.25
CA LEU A 78 6.67 10.73 -0.81
C LEU A 78 8.00 11.26 -0.26
N HIS A 79 9.11 10.97 -0.94
CA HIS A 79 10.42 11.48 -0.51
C HIS A 79 10.45 13.01 -0.49
N LYS A 80 9.88 13.68 -1.49
CA LYS A 80 9.76 15.14 -1.51
C LYS A 80 8.93 15.67 -0.35
N ALA A 81 7.95 14.91 0.09
CA ALA A 81 7.07 15.28 1.21
C ALA A 81 7.67 14.91 2.59
N GLY A 82 8.86 14.33 2.62
CA GLY A 82 9.50 13.89 3.86
C GLY A 82 8.96 12.58 4.41
N VAL A 83 8.34 11.75 3.56
CA VAL A 83 7.75 10.46 3.95
C VAL A 83 8.56 9.34 3.31
N THR A 84 9.00 8.39 4.12
CA THR A 84 9.74 7.22 3.65
C THR A 84 8.75 6.13 3.23
N PRO A 85 8.78 5.68 1.97
CA PRO A 85 7.92 4.60 1.52
C PRO A 85 8.49 3.23 1.89
N PHE A 86 7.60 2.30 2.24
CA PHE A 86 7.92 0.91 2.54
C PHE A 86 6.98 0.00 1.77
N TYR A 87 7.51 -1.11 1.27
CA TYR A 87 6.72 -2.19 0.70
C TYR A 87 6.59 -3.31 1.71
N ALA A 88 5.39 -3.86 1.85
CA ALA A 88 5.20 -5.03 2.68
C ALA A 88 5.82 -6.26 1.99
N PHE A 89 6.57 -7.04 2.74
CA PHE A 89 7.08 -8.33 2.29
C PHE A 89 6.21 -9.43 2.89
N SER A 90 5.60 -10.24 2.02
CA SER A 90 4.74 -11.34 2.43
C SER A 90 5.28 -12.65 1.87
N LYS A 91 5.29 -13.69 2.70
CA LYS A 91 5.73 -15.01 2.32
C LYS A 91 4.53 -15.87 1.93
N ARG A 92 4.64 -16.56 0.80
CA ARG A 92 3.65 -17.55 0.40
C ARG A 92 3.81 -18.80 1.27
N CYS A 93 2.73 -19.19 1.95
CA CYS A 93 2.69 -20.38 2.77
C CYS A 93 1.61 -21.32 2.24
N VAL A 94 1.89 -22.63 2.25
CA VAL A 94 0.92 -23.67 1.91
C VAL A 94 0.43 -24.29 3.21
N ILE A 95 -0.88 -24.28 3.40
CA ILE A 95 -1.52 -24.91 4.57
C ILE A 95 -2.26 -26.15 4.08
N LYS A 96 -1.98 -27.29 4.71
CA LYS A 96 -2.69 -28.54 4.45
C LYS A 96 -3.80 -28.72 5.47
N ASP A 97 -4.93 -29.27 5.02
CA ASP A 97 -6.00 -29.69 5.91
C ASP A 97 -5.52 -30.84 6.82
N GLU A 98 -6.22 -31.07 7.92
CA GLU A 98 -5.87 -32.09 8.91
C GLU A 98 -5.69 -33.49 8.31
N ASP A 99 -6.48 -33.81 7.29
CA ASP A 99 -6.41 -35.09 6.57
C ASP A 99 -5.35 -35.13 5.46
N GLY A 100 -4.67 -33.99 5.19
CA GLY A 100 -3.65 -33.87 4.16
C GLY A 100 -4.17 -33.92 2.73
N VAL A 101 -5.49 -33.89 2.51
CA VAL A 101 -6.11 -34.04 1.19
C VAL A 101 -6.21 -32.72 0.45
N LYS A 102 -6.43 -31.63 1.17
CA LYS A 102 -6.59 -30.28 0.59
C LYS A 102 -5.44 -29.38 1.00
N GLU A 103 -4.99 -28.59 0.04
CA GLU A 103 -3.99 -27.55 0.27
C GLU A 103 -4.60 -26.20 -0.06
N ARG A 104 -4.25 -25.17 0.71
CA ARG A 104 -4.55 -23.80 0.40
C ARG A 104 -3.32 -22.94 0.55
N VAL A 105 -3.24 -21.89 -0.28
CA VAL A 105 -2.15 -20.93 -0.25
C VAL A 105 -2.60 -19.71 0.53
N VAL A 106 -1.79 -19.29 1.49
CA VAL A 106 -1.97 -18.05 2.21
C VAL A 106 -0.70 -17.22 2.10
N PHE A 107 -0.84 -15.91 2.18
CA PHE A 107 0.29 -14.99 2.24
C PHE A 107 0.45 -14.50 3.67
N LYS A 108 1.62 -14.76 4.24
CA LYS A 108 1.95 -14.34 5.59
C LYS A 108 2.88 -13.14 5.53
N HIS A 109 2.53 -12.08 6.26
CA HIS A 109 3.38 -10.90 6.36
C HIS A 109 4.70 -11.24 7.07
N GLU A 110 5.82 -10.87 6.46
CA GLU A 110 7.17 -11.12 6.99
C GLU A 110 7.89 -9.83 7.37
N GLY A 111 7.42 -8.66 6.93
CA GLY A 111 8.04 -7.38 7.23
C GLY A 111 7.94 -6.38 6.09
N PHE A 112 8.80 -5.41 6.12
CA PHE A 112 8.79 -4.30 5.16
C PHE A 112 10.14 -4.12 4.47
#